data_ba660261795b38f831fbf66ec58e3ad8
#
_entry.id   ba660261795b38f831fbf66ec58e3ad8
#
_cell.length_a   1.000
_cell.length_b   1.000
_cell.length_c   1.000
_cell.angle_alpha   90.00
_cell.angle_beta   90.00
_cell.angle_gamma   90.00
#
_symmetry.space_group_name_H-M   'P 1'
#
loop_
_entity.id
_entity.type
_entity.pdbx_description
1 polymer ?
#
loop_
_entity_poly.entity_id
_entity_poly.type
_entity_poly.pdbx_seq_one_letter_code
_entity_poly.pdbx_strand_id
1 'polypeptide(L)'
;MMLGMVLMISPAVAADSLPPALQAKVEQYKKKMAEWAADPAIVAAVKEANARGSLAGMSNSKWLEVDEKSPTSQAFTTSKAGLIIKKWEEDKQINKLVVRDEKGNLVAASTKPLLYNNAIRPVYINAMKGEPWAAGNIAPDPTTQVKSVQASAPIMDGGKVIGVVHAGITTE
;
A
#
# COMPACT_ATOMS: atom_id res chain seq x y z
N MET A 1 -52.95 27.18 18.84
CA MET A 1 -52.50 26.25 17.79
C MET A 1 -50.99 26.11 17.93
N MET A 2 -50.52 25.07 18.63
CA MET A 2 -49.09 24.77 18.79
C MET A 2 -48.68 23.75 17.71
N LEU A 3 -47.79 24.14 16.82
CA LEU A 3 -47.26 23.31 15.76
C LEU A 3 -46.04 22.53 16.32
N GLY A 4 -46.24 21.26 16.57
CA GLY A 4 -45.15 20.35 17.05
C GLY A 4 -44.21 20.01 15.89
N MET A 5 -42.96 20.46 16.01
CA MET A 5 -41.87 20.12 15.10
C MET A 5 -41.32 18.74 15.49
N VAL A 6 -41.64 17.71 14.71
CA VAL A 6 -41.07 16.37 14.85
C VAL A 6 -39.67 16.39 14.24
N LEU A 7 -38.62 16.34 15.09
CA LEU A 7 -37.28 16.09 14.63
C LEU A 7 -37.17 14.59 14.21
N MET A 8 -37.05 14.35 12.93
CA MET A 8 -36.63 13.07 12.41
C MET A 8 -35.14 12.88 12.65
N ILE A 9 -34.79 12.09 13.66
CA ILE A 9 -33.40 11.63 13.87
C ILE A 9 -33.20 10.46 12.90
N SER A 10 -32.49 10.71 11.80
CA SER A 10 -32.01 9.64 10.93
C SER A 10 -30.95 8.83 11.69
N PRO A 11 -31.04 7.50 11.76
CA PRO A 11 -29.97 6.69 12.33
C PRO A 11 -28.72 6.86 11.46
N ALA A 12 -27.64 7.37 12.04
CA ALA A 12 -26.32 7.31 11.44
C ALA A 12 -25.99 5.82 11.23
N VAL A 13 -25.86 5.40 9.97
CA VAL A 13 -25.31 4.08 9.65
C VAL A 13 -23.90 4.08 10.18
N ALA A 14 -23.65 3.37 11.28
CA ALA A 14 -22.30 3.13 11.78
C ALA A 14 -21.52 2.46 10.65
N ALA A 15 -20.45 3.10 10.16
CA ALA A 15 -19.52 2.43 9.28
C ALA A 15 -19.07 1.16 10.00
N ASP A 16 -19.19 0.00 9.35
CA ASP A 16 -18.79 -1.28 9.92
C ASP A 16 -17.32 -1.18 10.35
N SER A 17 -17.08 -1.02 11.64
CA SER A 17 -15.74 -1.00 12.20
C SER A 17 -15.13 -2.40 12.09
N LEU A 18 -13.81 -2.47 11.83
CA LEU A 18 -13.10 -3.75 11.82
C LEU A 18 -13.35 -4.51 13.13
N PRO A 19 -13.49 -5.85 13.09
CA PRO A 19 -13.54 -6.65 14.32
C PRO A 19 -12.35 -6.33 15.24
N PRO A 20 -12.54 -6.26 16.58
CA PRO A 20 -11.49 -5.81 17.49
C PRO A 20 -10.15 -6.54 17.37
N ALA A 21 -10.18 -7.86 17.17
CA ALA A 21 -8.98 -8.66 16.95
C ALA A 21 -8.25 -8.28 15.66
N LEU A 22 -8.97 -8.02 14.58
CA LEU A 22 -8.41 -7.58 13.32
C LEU A 22 -7.87 -6.14 13.43
N GLN A 23 -8.56 -5.27 14.15
CA GLN A 23 -8.08 -3.91 14.40
C GLN A 23 -6.75 -3.91 15.17
N ALA A 24 -6.63 -4.73 16.23
CA ALA A 24 -5.37 -4.90 16.95
C ALA A 24 -4.24 -5.43 16.07
N LYS A 25 -4.53 -6.40 15.21
CA LYS A 25 -3.60 -6.93 14.21
C LYS A 25 -3.16 -5.83 13.23
N VAL A 26 -4.09 -5.04 12.72
CA VAL A 26 -3.80 -3.93 11.79
C VAL A 26 -2.85 -2.92 12.45
N GLU A 27 -3.10 -2.52 13.70
CA GLU A 27 -2.21 -1.59 14.42
C GLU A 27 -0.81 -2.18 14.65
N GLN A 28 -0.70 -3.47 14.91
CA GLN A 28 0.60 -4.15 15.01
C GLN A 28 1.34 -4.10 13.66
N TYR A 29 0.66 -4.40 12.56
CA TYR A 29 1.28 -4.41 11.23
C TYR A 29 1.59 -3.01 10.68
N LYS A 30 0.85 -1.98 11.06
CA LYS A 30 1.23 -0.58 10.77
C LYS A 30 2.60 -0.25 11.36
N LYS A 31 2.88 -0.66 12.60
CA LYS A 31 4.19 -0.48 13.24
C LYS A 31 5.28 -1.27 12.50
N LYS A 32 5.02 -2.54 12.21
CA LYS A 32 5.95 -3.40 11.46
C LYS A 32 6.25 -2.84 10.07
N MET A 33 5.25 -2.30 9.38
CA MET A 33 5.45 -1.66 8.07
C MET A 33 6.28 -0.38 8.17
N ALA A 34 6.16 0.39 9.24
CA ALA A 34 7.02 1.55 9.49
C ALA A 34 8.49 1.14 9.72
N GLU A 35 8.72 0.01 10.42
CA GLU A 35 10.06 -0.57 10.55
C GLU A 35 10.62 -1.02 9.20
N TRP A 36 9.83 -1.69 8.37
CA TRP A 36 10.20 -2.09 7.02
C TRP A 36 10.48 -0.89 6.10
N ALA A 37 9.68 0.17 6.23
CA ALA A 37 9.89 1.41 5.48
C ALA A 37 11.21 2.10 5.82
N ALA A 38 11.75 1.87 7.01
CA ALA A 38 13.04 2.39 7.47
C ALA A 38 14.24 1.51 7.07
N ASP A 39 14.03 0.36 6.42
CA ASP A 39 15.12 -0.50 5.96
C ASP A 39 16.05 0.26 5.01
N PRO A 40 17.37 0.33 5.27
CA PRO A 40 18.30 1.11 4.46
C PRO A 40 18.33 0.72 2.98
N ALA A 41 18.09 -0.56 2.65
CA ALA A 41 18.06 -1.01 1.26
C ALA A 41 16.77 -0.57 0.55
N ILE A 42 15.65 -0.49 1.26
CA ILE A 42 14.40 0.05 0.73
C ILE A 42 14.51 1.56 0.51
N VAL A 43 15.03 2.29 1.49
CA VAL A 43 15.28 3.74 1.37
C VAL A 43 16.20 4.03 0.18
N ALA A 44 17.31 3.29 0.04
CA ALA A 44 18.24 3.46 -1.08
C ALA A 44 17.58 3.18 -2.44
N ALA A 45 16.78 2.12 -2.55
CA ALA A 45 16.07 1.79 -3.78
C ALA A 45 15.07 2.88 -4.18
N VAL A 46 14.37 3.48 -3.22
CA VAL A 46 13.42 4.57 -3.49
C VAL A 46 14.16 5.84 -3.89
N LYS A 47 15.27 6.18 -3.25
CA LYS A 47 16.12 7.33 -3.66
C LYS A 47 16.64 7.18 -5.08
N GLU A 48 17.10 5.99 -5.45
CA GLU A 48 17.54 5.69 -6.82
C GLU A 48 16.38 5.82 -7.82
N ALA A 49 15.19 5.29 -7.48
CA ALA A 49 14.01 5.39 -8.31
C ALA A 49 13.55 6.84 -8.51
N ASN A 50 13.55 7.66 -7.46
CA ASN A 50 13.24 9.08 -7.53
C ASN A 50 14.22 9.85 -8.42
N ALA A 51 15.52 9.52 -8.35
CA ALA A 51 16.55 10.13 -9.20
C ALA A 51 16.42 9.71 -10.67
N ARG A 52 16.08 8.44 -10.94
CA ARG A 52 15.91 7.91 -12.29
C ARG A 52 14.61 8.36 -12.97
N GLY A 53 13.56 8.55 -12.18
CA GLY A 53 12.19 8.81 -12.64
C GLY A 53 11.45 7.55 -13.10
N SER A 54 10.24 7.74 -13.63
CA SER A 54 9.40 6.65 -14.15
C SER A 54 10.03 5.99 -15.39
N LEU A 55 9.65 4.74 -15.66
CA LEU A 55 9.98 4.10 -16.93
C LEU A 55 9.40 4.91 -18.09
N ALA A 56 10.24 5.22 -19.08
CA ALA A 56 9.86 6.02 -20.23
C ALA A 56 8.61 5.44 -20.93
N GLY A 57 7.59 6.28 -21.08
CA GLY A 57 6.34 5.91 -21.73
C GLY A 57 5.50 4.85 -21.02
N MET A 58 5.82 4.46 -19.78
CA MET A 58 5.01 3.52 -19.01
C MET A 58 3.77 4.21 -18.43
N SER A 59 2.63 3.55 -18.61
CA SER A 59 1.34 3.93 -18.03
C SER A 59 0.70 2.70 -17.38
N ASN A 60 -0.36 2.89 -16.60
CA ASN A 60 -1.11 1.76 -16.05
C ASN A 60 -1.70 0.85 -17.13
N SER A 61 -2.17 1.42 -18.25
CA SER A 61 -2.69 0.65 -19.38
C SER A 61 -1.60 -0.22 -20.03
N LYS A 62 -0.43 0.34 -20.29
CA LYS A 62 0.71 -0.42 -20.84
C LYS A 62 1.22 -1.46 -19.84
N TRP A 63 1.20 -1.15 -18.54
CA TRP A 63 1.62 -2.10 -17.53
C TRP A 63 0.74 -3.35 -17.47
N LEU A 64 -0.56 -3.23 -17.74
CA LEU A 64 -1.46 -4.38 -17.81
C LEU A 64 -1.07 -5.36 -18.91
N GLU A 65 -0.49 -4.87 -20.00
CA GLU A 65 -0.03 -5.67 -21.14
C GLU A 65 1.36 -6.31 -20.91
N VAL A 66 2.10 -5.85 -19.88
CA VAL A 66 3.41 -6.40 -19.53
C VAL A 66 3.24 -7.80 -18.94
N ASP A 67 3.88 -8.79 -19.56
CA ASP A 67 3.91 -10.16 -19.04
C ASP A 67 4.67 -10.22 -17.69
N GLU A 68 4.15 -10.98 -16.74
CA GLU A 68 4.75 -11.13 -15.41
C GLU A 68 6.18 -11.69 -15.46
N LYS A 69 6.45 -12.56 -16.43
CA LYS A 69 7.76 -13.19 -16.62
C LYS A 69 8.70 -12.35 -17.51
N SER A 70 8.22 -11.23 -18.05
CA SER A 70 9.06 -10.36 -18.88
C SER A 70 10.20 -9.73 -18.09
N PRO A 71 11.33 -9.37 -18.73
CA PRO A 71 12.42 -8.66 -18.07
C PRO A 71 11.96 -7.35 -17.41
N THR A 72 10.98 -6.67 -17.98
CA THR A 72 10.40 -5.43 -17.44
C THR A 72 9.72 -5.67 -16.10
N SER A 73 8.90 -6.71 -15.97
CA SER A 73 8.24 -7.07 -14.71
C SER A 73 9.24 -7.62 -13.69
N GLN A 74 10.13 -8.50 -14.14
CA GLN A 74 11.15 -9.12 -13.30
C GLN A 74 12.10 -8.09 -12.66
N ALA A 75 12.38 -6.97 -13.33
CA ALA A 75 13.22 -5.91 -12.79
C ALA A 75 12.70 -5.36 -11.44
N PHE A 76 11.40 -5.43 -11.16
CA PHE A 76 10.80 -4.98 -9.89
C PHE A 76 10.72 -6.09 -8.84
N THR A 77 10.57 -7.35 -9.25
CA THR A 77 10.36 -8.48 -8.32
C THR A 77 11.65 -9.20 -7.95
N THR A 78 12.69 -9.08 -8.77
CA THR A 78 14.01 -9.70 -8.54
C THR A 78 15.11 -8.69 -8.20
N SER A 79 14.78 -7.39 -8.12
CA SER A 79 15.70 -6.37 -7.57
C SER A 79 16.03 -6.69 -6.11
N LYS A 80 17.11 -6.09 -5.58
CA LYS A 80 17.46 -6.24 -4.16
C LYS A 80 16.28 -5.91 -3.24
N ALA A 81 15.58 -4.79 -3.50
CA ALA A 81 14.39 -4.41 -2.76
C ALA A 81 13.24 -5.42 -2.96
N GLY A 82 13.02 -5.90 -4.19
CA GLY A 82 12.02 -6.93 -4.50
C GLY A 82 12.23 -8.22 -3.72
N LEU A 83 13.48 -8.69 -3.63
CA LEU A 83 13.83 -9.90 -2.86
C LEU A 83 13.64 -9.70 -1.35
N ILE A 84 13.96 -8.51 -0.82
CA ILE A 84 13.74 -8.17 0.60
C ILE A 84 12.26 -8.23 0.94
N ILE A 85 11.41 -7.52 0.18
CA ILE A 85 9.97 -7.47 0.47
C ILE A 85 9.29 -8.82 0.23
N LYS A 86 9.77 -9.63 -0.70
CA LYS A 86 9.32 -10.99 -0.92
C LYS A 86 9.58 -11.88 0.31
N LYS A 87 10.73 -11.71 0.96
CA LYS A 87 11.04 -12.39 2.21
C LYS A 87 10.11 -11.95 3.35
N TRP A 88 9.75 -10.66 3.41
CA TRP A 88 8.78 -10.18 4.41
C TRP A 88 7.37 -10.73 4.20
N GLU A 89 6.98 -11.00 2.95
CA GLU A 89 5.69 -11.61 2.59
C GLU A 89 5.63 -13.12 2.93
N GLU A 90 6.74 -13.77 3.32
CA GLU A 90 6.69 -15.10 3.91
C GLU A 90 5.86 -15.14 5.21
N ASP A 91 5.67 -13.99 5.86
CA ASP A 91 4.67 -13.77 6.89
C ASP A 91 3.26 -13.85 6.27
N LYS A 92 2.57 -14.98 6.49
CA LYS A 92 1.24 -15.27 5.93
C LYS A 92 0.15 -14.28 6.30
N GLN A 93 0.42 -13.38 7.27
CA GLN A 93 -0.48 -12.29 7.63
C GLN A 93 -0.41 -11.11 6.66
N ILE A 94 0.53 -11.15 5.72
CA ILE A 94 0.73 -10.14 4.70
C ILE A 94 0.40 -10.71 3.33
N ASN A 95 -0.36 -9.95 2.56
CA ASN A 95 -0.67 -10.23 1.18
C ASN A 95 -0.10 -9.13 0.30
N LYS A 96 0.80 -9.49 -0.59
CA LYS A 96 1.42 -8.62 -1.59
C LYS A 96 2.01 -7.32 -1.03
N LEU A 97 3.33 -7.27 -0.97
CA LEU A 97 4.08 -6.06 -0.61
C LEU A 97 4.53 -5.30 -1.86
N VAL A 98 4.37 -3.98 -1.81
CA VAL A 98 4.75 -3.08 -2.90
C VAL A 98 5.42 -1.83 -2.35
N VAL A 99 6.50 -1.40 -3.00
CA VAL A 99 7.21 -0.14 -2.73
C VAL A 99 6.98 0.83 -3.89
N ARG A 100 6.68 2.08 -3.54
CA ARG A 100 6.38 3.17 -4.47
C ARG A 100 7.35 4.35 -4.26
N ASP A 101 7.68 5.05 -5.33
CA ASP A 101 8.45 6.29 -5.29
C ASP A 101 7.59 7.51 -4.88
N GLU A 102 8.18 8.70 -4.84
CA GLU A 102 7.51 9.96 -4.46
C GLU A 102 6.40 10.40 -5.44
N LYS A 103 6.29 9.78 -6.62
CA LYS A 103 5.26 10.01 -7.63
C LYS A 103 4.26 8.86 -7.74
N GLY A 104 4.39 7.85 -6.88
CA GLY A 104 3.53 6.66 -6.86
C GLY A 104 3.90 5.59 -7.87
N ASN A 105 5.02 5.71 -8.58
CA ASN A 105 5.48 4.69 -9.52
C ASN A 105 6.03 3.47 -8.78
N LEU A 106 6.01 2.33 -9.44
CA LEU A 106 6.52 1.08 -8.91
C LEU A 106 8.05 1.13 -8.77
N VAL A 107 8.55 0.78 -7.59
CA VAL A 107 9.97 0.61 -7.27
C VAL A 107 10.32 -0.85 -7.07
N ALA A 108 9.52 -1.56 -6.29
CA ALA A 108 9.68 -2.99 -6.03
C ALA A 108 8.33 -3.62 -5.68
N ALA A 109 8.19 -4.91 -5.95
CA ALA A 109 7.01 -5.69 -5.58
C ALA A 109 7.38 -7.13 -5.28
N SER A 110 6.67 -7.77 -4.36
CA SER A 110 6.80 -9.20 -4.07
C SER A 110 6.25 -10.05 -5.22
N THR A 111 5.18 -9.57 -5.85
CA THR A 111 4.57 -10.10 -7.08
C THR A 111 4.13 -8.94 -7.97
N LYS A 112 3.99 -9.17 -9.29
CA LYS A 112 3.56 -8.11 -10.23
C LYS A 112 2.23 -7.49 -9.80
N PRO A 113 2.18 -6.20 -9.41
CA PRO A 113 0.94 -5.56 -9.02
C PRO A 113 0.11 -5.19 -10.26
N LEU A 114 -1.20 -4.99 -10.07
CA LEU A 114 -2.10 -4.57 -11.13
C LEU A 114 -1.74 -3.19 -11.71
N LEU A 115 -1.23 -2.28 -10.87
CA LEU A 115 -0.94 -0.90 -11.27
C LEU A 115 0.57 -0.59 -11.21
N TYR A 116 1.09 0.03 -12.26
CA TYR A 116 2.42 0.63 -12.29
C TYR A 116 2.49 1.89 -11.43
N ASN A 117 1.51 2.78 -11.55
CA ASN A 117 1.39 3.99 -10.75
C ASN A 117 0.15 3.95 -9.85
N ASN A 118 0.33 4.28 -8.59
CA ASN A 118 -0.68 4.18 -7.53
C ASN A 118 -1.00 5.53 -6.87
N ALA A 119 -0.55 6.65 -7.42
CA ALA A 119 -0.59 7.98 -6.80
C ALA A 119 -1.99 8.44 -6.38
N ILE A 120 -3.03 7.96 -7.06
CA ILE A 120 -4.44 8.35 -6.77
C ILE A 120 -5.15 7.44 -5.76
N ARG A 121 -4.48 6.42 -5.23
CA ARG A 121 -5.11 5.46 -4.31
C ARG A 121 -4.96 5.90 -2.85
N PRO A 122 -5.99 5.69 -2.01
CA PRO A 122 -5.94 6.08 -0.59
C PRO A 122 -4.72 5.51 0.16
N VAL A 123 -4.32 4.27 -0.13
CA VAL A 123 -3.16 3.60 0.45
C VAL A 123 -1.84 4.36 0.19
N TYR A 124 -1.73 5.07 -0.92
CA TYR A 124 -0.58 5.91 -1.24
C TYR A 124 -0.75 7.32 -0.67
N ILE A 125 -1.89 7.99 -0.98
CA ILE A 125 -2.16 9.38 -0.60
C ILE A 125 -2.03 9.60 0.92
N ASN A 126 -2.55 8.65 1.71
CA ASN A 126 -2.56 8.81 3.17
C ASN A 126 -1.17 8.61 3.78
N ALA A 127 -0.38 7.63 3.34
CA ALA A 127 0.98 7.45 3.83
C ALA A 127 1.91 8.61 3.41
N MET A 128 1.69 9.24 2.25
CA MET A 128 2.44 10.42 1.83
C MET A 128 2.27 11.64 2.74
N LYS A 129 1.29 11.60 3.66
CA LYS A 129 1.13 12.62 4.73
C LYS A 129 2.15 12.47 5.87
N GLY A 130 2.94 11.40 5.87
CA GLY A 130 4.03 11.18 6.82
C GLY A 130 3.72 10.21 7.96
N GLU A 131 2.52 9.59 7.98
CA GLU A 131 2.09 8.67 9.02
C GLU A 131 1.65 7.32 8.45
N PRO A 132 1.90 6.20 9.17
CA PRO A 132 1.35 4.91 8.80
C PRO A 132 -0.18 4.94 8.77
N TRP A 133 -0.75 4.37 7.72
CA TRP A 133 -2.19 4.36 7.48
C TRP A 133 -2.73 2.96 7.25
N ALA A 134 -4.00 2.73 7.57
CA ALA A 134 -4.74 1.55 7.16
C ALA A 134 -6.19 1.92 6.83
N ALA A 135 -6.80 1.13 5.93
CA ALA A 135 -8.22 1.24 5.61
C ALA A 135 -9.08 0.80 6.79
N GLY A 136 -10.25 1.43 6.94
CA GLY A 136 -11.25 1.03 7.95
C GLY A 136 -12.15 -0.14 7.53
N ASN A 137 -11.90 -0.78 6.39
CA ASN A 137 -12.74 -1.83 5.83
C ASN A 137 -11.90 -2.98 5.26
N ILE A 138 -12.54 -4.14 5.18
CA ILE A 138 -12.01 -5.32 4.49
C ILE A 138 -12.42 -5.25 3.02
N ALA A 139 -11.48 -5.52 2.11
CA ALA A 139 -11.75 -5.63 0.69
C ALA A 139 -10.87 -6.71 0.04
N PRO A 140 -11.29 -7.33 -1.06
CA PRO A 140 -10.41 -8.18 -1.84
C PRO A 140 -9.30 -7.34 -2.48
N ASP A 141 -8.07 -7.82 -2.41
CA ASP A 141 -6.96 -7.18 -3.14
C ASP A 141 -7.19 -7.31 -4.65
N PRO A 142 -7.05 -6.22 -5.43
CA PRO A 142 -7.34 -6.26 -6.87
C PRO A 142 -6.47 -7.23 -7.67
N THR A 143 -5.27 -7.57 -7.18
CA THR A 143 -4.33 -8.48 -7.86
C THR A 143 -4.55 -9.92 -7.44
N THR A 144 -4.60 -10.18 -6.12
CA THR A 144 -4.59 -11.54 -5.55
C THR A 144 -5.97 -12.07 -5.18
N GLN A 145 -6.97 -11.20 -5.09
CA GLN A 145 -8.34 -11.47 -4.60
C GLN A 145 -8.40 -11.90 -3.11
N VAL A 146 -7.29 -11.87 -2.40
CA VAL A 146 -7.25 -12.15 -0.96
C VAL A 146 -7.94 -11.03 -0.19
N LYS A 147 -8.89 -11.39 0.68
CA LYS A 147 -9.55 -10.43 1.58
C LYS A 147 -8.54 -9.89 2.59
N SER A 148 -8.38 -8.59 2.60
CA SER A 148 -7.39 -7.92 3.43
C SER A 148 -7.81 -6.50 3.79
N VAL A 149 -7.15 -5.94 4.80
CA VAL A 149 -7.17 -4.52 5.12
C VAL A 149 -5.94 -3.89 4.48
N GLN A 150 -6.13 -2.94 3.57
CA GLN A 150 -5.01 -2.22 2.95
C GLN A 150 -4.31 -1.34 3.98
N ALA A 151 -3.01 -1.45 4.06
CA ALA A 151 -2.19 -0.65 4.98
C ALA A 151 -0.93 -0.14 4.28
N SER A 152 -0.35 0.93 4.80
CA SER A 152 0.83 1.57 4.24
C SER A 152 1.64 2.32 5.30
N ALA A 153 2.92 2.54 5.00
CA ALA A 153 3.80 3.38 5.79
C ALA A 153 4.64 4.27 4.87
N PRO A 154 4.95 5.52 5.30
CA PRO A 154 5.83 6.41 4.57
C PRO A 154 7.28 5.92 4.65
N ILE A 155 8.01 6.03 3.53
CA ILE A 155 9.47 5.85 3.48
C ILE A 155 10.09 7.22 3.62
N MET A 156 10.95 7.39 4.63
CA MET A 156 11.50 8.68 5.02
C MET A 156 12.99 8.80 4.66
N ASP A 157 13.41 9.99 4.26
CA ASP A 157 14.83 10.37 4.15
C ASP A 157 14.99 11.80 4.68
N GLY A 158 15.81 11.98 5.74
CA GLY A 158 16.05 13.29 6.33
C GLY A 158 14.79 14.06 6.77
N GLY A 159 13.76 13.37 7.24
CA GLY A 159 12.48 13.96 7.65
C GLY A 159 11.48 14.23 6.51
N LYS A 160 11.86 13.96 5.26
CA LYS A 160 10.99 14.06 4.09
C LYS A 160 10.43 12.69 3.70
N VAL A 161 9.14 12.62 3.35
CA VAL A 161 8.56 11.43 2.72
C VAL A 161 9.05 11.34 1.29
N ILE A 162 9.72 10.24 0.95
CA ILE A 162 10.29 9.99 -0.38
C ILE A 162 9.59 8.87 -1.14
N GLY A 163 8.67 8.16 -0.50
CA GLY A 163 7.94 7.04 -1.08
C GLY A 163 7.05 6.35 -0.07
N VAL A 164 6.46 5.23 -0.46
CA VAL A 164 5.50 4.47 0.35
C VAL A 164 5.75 2.98 0.20
N VAL A 165 5.72 2.24 1.30
CA VAL A 165 5.51 0.79 1.29
C VAL A 165 4.06 0.49 1.64
N HIS A 166 3.42 -0.44 0.91
CA HIS A 166 2.05 -0.85 1.20
C HIS A 166 1.80 -2.34 0.99
N ALA A 167 0.82 -2.86 1.69
CA ALA A 167 0.41 -4.27 1.63
C ALA A 167 -1.06 -4.44 2.02
N GLY A 168 -1.60 -5.63 1.81
CA GLY A 168 -2.81 -6.11 2.44
C GLY A 168 -2.48 -6.86 3.74
N ILE A 169 -3.18 -6.57 4.82
CA ILE A 169 -3.15 -7.36 6.06
C ILE A 169 -4.29 -8.36 5.98
N THR A 170 -3.99 -9.66 5.96
CA THR A 170 -4.99 -10.72 5.79
C THR A 170 -5.97 -10.77 6.97
N THR A 171 -7.18 -11.23 6.69
CA THR A 171 -8.26 -11.31 7.70
C THR A 171 -8.28 -12.61 8.49
N GLU A 172 -7.43 -13.58 8.12
CA GLU A 172 -7.30 -14.88 8.78
C GLU A 172 -6.25 -14.86 9.89
#